data_91285544dce0e7dc0cbedf7e81f6b99e
#
_entry.id   91285544dce0e7dc0cbedf7e81f6b99e
#
_cell.length_a   1.000
_cell.length_b   1.000
_cell.length_c   1.000
_cell.angle_alpha   90.00
_cell.angle_beta   90.00
_cell.angle_gamma   90.00
#
_symmetry.space_group_name_H-M   'P 1'
#
loop_
_entity.id
_entity.type
_entity.pdbx_description
1 polymer ?
#
loop_
_entity_poly.entity_id
_entity_poly.type
_entity_poly.pdbx_seq_one_letter_code
_entity_poly.pdbx_strand_id
1 'polypeptide(L)'
;MTTHQTPPSRPAAAGTTAPARAGRKEWTGLCVLLLPLLLVSMDVSVLYFAVPFISRDLEPSSTQQLWIFDVYGFVLAGLLITMGSLGDRIGRRRLLLIGAAAFSLASLGAAYSQSAGQLIAARAALGIAGATLMPSTLALIRNMFHDEKQRRTAIAIWTAATMSGIALGPVLSGVLLEHFWWGSVFLINVPFMVALLALAPVLVPEFRAPQAGRFDLIGSVLSLGAVVPVIYGIKEIAADGVDAVRLISIAAGLIVGAAFLVRQARARAPMIDLKLFRSRGFTGSVAMSLVAMFAIVGFAVFTTQYLQSVLGLTPLTAALWSLVPMAGTMISTPVTRLLVEHIDRAFVAAGGFAIAGAGFAALTQLHAHSPLWFLLTAAGVYAGGAIAVMAIANELIMGAVPPARAGAAAAVVETATEFGGAVGIAVLGSVGVAAYRSGLAVAAPHATPGGALAVARDTLGGAVTVAGKLPDRLGADLLEA
;
A
#
# COMPACT_ATOMS: atom_id res chain seq x y z
N MET A 1 -78.98 11.59 25.96
CA MET A 1 -78.33 10.86 24.89
C MET A 1 -76.85 11.19 25.01
N THR A 2 -76.08 10.37 25.71
CA THR A 2 -74.63 10.52 25.90
C THR A 2 -73.90 9.51 24.95
N THR A 3 -73.29 10.03 23.90
CA THR A 3 -72.55 9.22 22.95
C THR A 3 -71.16 8.87 23.53
N HIS A 4 -70.94 7.59 23.86
CA HIS A 4 -69.68 7.02 24.17
C HIS A 4 -68.80 6.99 22.90
N GLN A 5 -67.78 7.83 22.85
CA GLN A 5 -66.69 7.71 21.85
C GLN A 5 -65.67 6.68 22.34
N THR A 6 -65.59 5.58 21.64
CA THR A 6 -64.49 4.60 21.76
C THR A 6 -63.12 5.23 21.33
N PRO A 7 -62.03 5.09 22.13
CA PRO A 7 -60.73 5.61 21.74
C PRO A 7 -60.17 4.80 20.57
N PRO A 8 -59.44 5.46 19.64
CA PRO A 8 -58.84 4.78 18.50
C PRO A 8 -57.79 3.76 18.98
N SER A 9 -57.89 2.55 18.46
CA SER A 9 -56.95 1.46 18.67
C SER A 9 -55.57 1.90 18.25
N ARG A 10 -54.56 1.87 19.16
CA ARG A 10 -53.13 2.02 18.86
C ARG A 10 -52.74 0.99 17.81
N PRO A 11 -52.04 1.42 16.71
CA PRO A 11 -51.48 0.45 15.79
C PRO A 11 -50.46 -0.43 16.54
N ALA A 12 -50.60 -1.73 16.39
CA ALA A 12 -49.70 -2.73 16.95
C ALA A 12 -48.27 -2.36 16.51
N ALA A 13 -47.39 -2.22 17.49
CA ALA A 13 -45.96 -2.02 17.23
C ALA A 13 -45.50 -3.14 16.31
N ALA A 14 -45.08 -2.78 15.09
CA ALA A 14 -44.43 -3.70 14.18
C ALA A 14 -43.23 -4.29 14.93
N GLY A 15 -43.31 -5.59 15.21
CA GLY A 15 -42.26 -6.31 15.91
C GLY A 15 -40.95 -6.10 15.18
N THR A 16 -40.02 -5.44 15.83
CA THR A 16 -38.60 -5.39 15.37
C THR A 16 -38.08 -6.80 15.46
N THR A 17 -38.22 -7.56 14.35
CA THR A 17 -37.54 -8.84 14.22
C THR A 17 -36.05 -8.57 14.35
N ALA A 18 -35.42 -9.17 15.36
CA ALA A 18 -33.96 -9.09 15.54
C ALA A 18 -33.28 -9.47 14.22
N PRO A 19 -32.26 -8.73 13.78
CA PRO A 19 -31.59 -8.99 12.52
C PRO A 19 -31.09 -10.43 12.48
N ALA A 20 -31.33 -11.12 11.36
CA ALA A 20 -30.94 -12.51 11.18
C ALA A 20 -29.43 -12.69 11.40
N ARG A 21 -29.08 -13.60 12.30
CA ARG A 21 -27.67 -13.94 12.55
C ARG A 21 -27.07 -14.66 11.35
N ALA A 22 -25.87 -14.27 10.97
CA ALA A 22 -25.09 -14.94 9.94
C ALA A 22 -24.80 -16.40 10.35
N GLY A 23 -25.01 -17.33 9.42
CA GLY A 23 -24.77 -18.76 9.59
C GLY A 23 -23.39 -19.19 9.09
N ARG A 24 -23.21 -20.51 8.94
CA ARG A 24 -21.94 -21.08 8.47
C ARG A 24 -21.57 -20.61 7.05
N LYS A 25 -22.56 -20.40 6.18
CA LYS A 25 -22.34 -19.95 4.80
C LYS A 25 -21.71 -18.57 4.74
N GLU A 26 -22.18 -17.62 5.55
CA GLU A 26 -21.63 -16.26 5.60
C GLU A 26 -20.20 -16.24 6.15
N TRP A 27 -19.92 -17.05 7.18
CA TRP A 27 -18.56 -17.16 7.73
C TRP A 27 -17.58 -17.84 6.77
N THR A 28 -17.99 -18.88 6.03
CA THR A 28 -17.18 -19.47 4.95
C THR A 28 -16.97 -18.49 3.79
N GLY A 29 -18.01 -17.73 3.44
CA GLY A 29 -17.91 -16.66 2.47
C GLY A 29 -16.91 -15.57 2.90
N LEU A 30 -16.87 -15.23 4.19
CA LEU A 30 -15.84 -14.33 4.73
C LEU A 30 -14.44 -14.89 4.48
N CYS A 31 -14.18 -16.16 4.81
CA CYS A 31 -12.86 -16.76 4.58
C CYS A 31 -12.43 -16.66 3.13
N VAL A 32 -13.35 -16.86 2.18
CA VAL A 32 -13.07 -16.69 0.75
C VAL A 32 -12.76 -15.25 0.37
N LEU A 33 -13.45 -14.27 0.99
CA LEU A 33 -13.21 -12.85 0.76
C LEU A 33 -11.89 -12.34 1.38
N LEU A 34 -11.32 -13.07 2.34
CA LEU A 34 -10.01 -12.72 2.91
C LEU A 34 -8.84 -13.09 1.97
N LEU A 35 -9.01 -14.05 1.06
CA LEU A 35 -7.95 -14.49 0.15
C LEU A 35 -7.40 -13.34 -0.71
N PRO A 36 -8.22 -12.62 -1.49
CA PRO A 36 -7.72 -11.52 -2.31
C PRO A 36 -7.12 -10.39 -1.49
N LEU A 37 -7.63 -10.17 -0.28
CA LEU A 37 -7.14 -9.15 0.61
C LEU A 37 -5.72 -9.45 1.12
N LEU A 38 -5.50 -10.68 1.57
CA LEU A 38 -4.18 -11.16 1.96
C LEU A 38 -3.17 -10.96 0.84
N LEU A 39 -3.53 -11.37 -0.39
CA LEU A 39 -2.63 -11.30 -1.54
C LEU A 39 -2.31 -9.86 -1.95
N VAL A 40 -3.33 -8.99 -2.02
CA VAL A 40 -3.14 -7.57 -2.36
C VAL A 40 -2.24 -6.87 -1.32
N SER A 41 -2.44 -7.17 -0.03
CA SER A 41 -1.63 -6.60 1.04
C SER A 41 -0.20 -7.17 1.06
N MET A 42 -0.04 -8.43 0.68
CA MET A 42 1.24 -9.12 0.63
C MET A 42 2.08 -8.70 -0.58
N ASP A 43 1.44 -8.38 -1.70
CA ASP A 43 2.10 -8.06 -2.98
C ASP A 43 3.11 -6.90 -2.87
N VAL A 44 2.82 -5.91 -2.04
CA VAL A 44 3.74 -4.78 -1.79
C VAL A 44 5.00 -5.25 -1.06
N SER A 45 4.86 -6.03 0.01
CA SER A 45 5.98 -6.42 0.87
C SER A 45 6.84 -7.54 0.28
N VAL A 46 6.23 -8.45 -0.47
CA VAL A 46 6.91 -9.53 -1.21
C VAL A 46 7.96 -8.98 -2.18
N LEU A 47 7.61 -7.91 -2.88
CA LEU A 47 8.47 -7.32 -3.90
C LEU A 47 9.80 -6.78 -3.34
N TYR A 48 9.80 -6.26 -2.10
CA TYR A 48 11.02 -5.71 -1.50
C TYR A 48 12.16 -6.74 -1.43
N PHE A 49 11.84 -8.01 -1.22
CA PHE A 49 12.80 -9.10 -1.14
C PHE A 49 13.18 -9.66 -2.51
N ALA A 50 12.34 -9.48 -3.52
CA ALA A 50 12.60 -9.95 -4.88
C ALA A 50 13.54 -9.02 -5.69
N VAL A 51 13.71 -7.77 -5.27
CA VAL A 51 14.46 -6.76 -6.03
C VAL A 51 15.89 -7.15 -6.40
N PRO A 52 16.72 -7.71 -5.51
CA PRO A 52 18.08 -8.12 -5.89
C PRO A 52 18.11 -9.15 -7.03
N PHE A 53 17.11 -10.06 -7.03
CA PHE A 53 16.98 -11.10 -8.08
C PHE A 53 16.46 -10.51 -9.38
N ILE A 54 15.46 -9.62 -9.32
CA ILE A 54 14.93 -8.88 -10.48
C ILE A 54 16.02 -8.02 -11.10
N SER A 55 16.85 -7.36 -10.28
CA SER A 55 17.96 -6.52 -10.75
C SER A 55 19.02 -7.32 -11.46
N ARG A 56 19.28 -8.56 -11.03
CA ARG A 56 20.23 -9.46 -11.70
C ARG A 56 19.71 -9.95 -13.05
N ASP A 57 18.42 -10.31 -13.11
CA ASP A 57 17.84 -10.98 -14.29
C ASP A 57 17.34 -10.00 -15.36
N LEU A 58 16.76 -8.86 -14.96
CA LEU A 58 16.15 -7.89 -15.88
C LEU A 58 16.98 -6.62 -16.07
N GLU A 59 18.04 -6.43 -15.29
CA GLU A 59 18.96 -5.28 -15.33
C GLU A 59 18.23 -3.92 -15.47
N PRO A 60 17.23 -3.62 -14.61
CA PRO A 60 16.45 -2.40 -14.70
C PRO A 60 17.34 -1.18 -14.39
N SER A 61 17.13 -0.06 -15.09
CA SER A 61 17.67 1.22 -14.66
C SER A 61 17.11 1.62 -13.28
N SER A 62 17.78 2.55 -12.58
CA SER A 62 17.30 3.03 -11.27
C SER A 62 15.88 3.57 -11.34
N THR A 63 15.53 4.33 -12.38
CA THR A 63 14.16 4.82 -12.61
C THR A 63 13.19 3.68 -12.84
N GLN A 64 13.53 2.66 -13.64
CA GLN A 64 12.68 1.49 -13.87
C GLN A 64 12.48 0.69 -12.59
N GLN A 65 13.51 0.52 -11.77
CA GLN A 65 13.39 -0.15 -10.47
C GLN A 65 12.40 0.56 -9.55
N LEU A 66 12.45 1.89 -9.46
CA LEU A 66 11.47 2.66 -8.70
C LEU A 66 10.04 2.53 -9.27
N TRP A 67 9.89 2.44 -10.60
CA TRP A 67 8.58 2.19 -11.22
C TRP A 67 8.05 0.79 -10.94
N ILE A 68 8.89 -0.22 -10.90
CA ILE A 68 8.50 -1.59 -10.51
C ILE A 68 7.89 -1.59 -9.11
N PHE A 69 8.44 -0.81 -8.17
CA PHE A 69 7.91 -0.73 -6.82
C PHE A 69 6.56 -0.05 -6.73
N ASP A 70 6.43 1.12 -7.29
CA ASP A 70 5.37 2.05 -6.88
C ASP A 70 4.24 2.22 -7.90
N VAL A 71 4.41 1.81 -9.18
CA VAL A 71 3.33 1.92 -10.19
C VAL A 71 2.06 1.18 -9.75
N TYR A 72 2.22 0.04 -9.09
CA TYR A 72 1.11 -0.71 -8.50
C TYR A 72 0.33 0.14 -7.49
N GLY A 73 1.01 0.74 -6.52
CA GLY A 73 0.41 1.57 -5.48
C GLY A 73 -0.26 2.82 -6.05
N PHE A 74 0.35 3.50 -7.03
CA PHE A 74 -0.25 4.68 -7.67
C PHE A 74 -1.52 4.36 -8.44
N VAL A 75 -1.50 3.29 -9.22
CA VAL A 75 -2.66 2.86 -10.00
C VAL A 75 -3.78 2.37 -9.07
N LEU A 76 -3.41 1.59 -8.04
CA LEU A 76 -4.34 1.11 -7.04
C LEU A 76 -5.00 2.29 -6.32
N ALA A 77 -4.24 3.20 -5.72
CA ALA A 77 -4.75 4.38 -5.02
C ALA A 77 -5.64 5.26 -5.90
N GLY A 78 -5.19 5.54 -7.13
CA GLY A 78 -5.92 6.37 -8.08
C GLY A 78 -7.26 5.79 -8.52
N LEU A 79 -7.40 4.46 -8.53
CA LEU A 79 -8.60 3.77 -8.99
C LEU A 79 -9.50 3.25 -7.86
N LEU A 80 -9.05 3.21 -6.61
CA LEU A 80 -9.74 2.59 -5.49
C LEU A 80 -11.17 3.09 -5.32
N ILE A 81 -11.36 4.42 -5.28
CA ILE A 81 -12.67 5.07 -5.14
C ILE A 81 -13.55 4.80 -6.37
N THR A 82 -12.95 4.87 -7.55
CA THR A 82 -13.63 4.63 -8.82
C THR A 82 -14.15 3.20 -8.93
N MET A 83 -13.33 2.22 -8.60
CA MET A 83 -13.70 0.80 -8.62
C MET A 83 -14.74 0.48 -7.55
N GLY A 84 -14.70 1.18 -6.41
CA GLY A 84 -15.78 1.15 -5.44
C GLY A 84 -17.14 1.56 -6.04
N SER A 85 -17.18 2.69 -6.73
CA SER A 85 -18.39 3.18 -7.42
C SER A 85 -18.84 2.26 -8.58
N LEU A 86 -17.89 1.67 -9.31
CA LEU A 86 -18.18 0.71 -10.38
C LEU A 86 -18.84 -0.56 -9.81
N GLY A 87 -18.34 -1.06 -8.67
CA GLY A 87 -18.90 -2.23 -8.00
C GLY A 87 -20.35 -2.03 -7.55
N ASP A 88 -20.72 -0.83 -7.10
CA ASP A 88 -22.09 -0.50 -6.76
C ASP A 88 -23.05 -0.60 -7.95
N ARG A 89 -22.56 -0.35 -9.18
CA ARG A 89 -23.36 -0.37 -10.41
C ARG A 89 -23.46 -1.75 -11.04
N ILE A 90 -22.32 -2.42 -11.30
CA ILE A 90 -22.31 -3.70 -12.03
C ILE A 90 -22.52 -4.89 -11.10
N GLY A 91 -22.33 -4.69 -9.80
CA GLY A 91 -22.41 -5.72 -8.77
C GLY A 91 -21.06 -5.97 -8.12
N ARG A 92 -21.04 -6.02 -6.80
CA ARG A 92 -19.82 -6.17 -5.99
C ARG A 92 -19.12 -7.49 -6.21
N ARG A 93 -19.88 -8.61 -6.24
CA ARG A 93 -19.34 -9.93 -6.54
C ARG A 93 -18.83 -10.03 -7.98
N ARG A 94 -19.57 -9.48 -8.95
CA ARG A 94 -19.13 -9.49 -10.36
C ARG A 94 -17.82 -8.74 -10.53
N LEU A 95 -17.69 -7.55 -9.94
CA LEU A 95 -16.46 -6.77 -10.01
C LEU A 95 -15.31 -7.52 -9.33
N LEU A 96 -15.55 -8.16 -8.18
CA LEU A 96 -14.58 -8.99 -7.48
C LEU A 96 -14.05 -10.14 -8.38
N LEU A 97 -14.95 -10.84 -9.08
CA LEU A 97 -14.57 -11.95 -9.97
C LEU A 97 -13.78 -11.47 -11.19
N ILE A 98 -14.19 -10.36 -11.81
CA ILE A 98 -13.44 -9.74 -12.92
C ILE A 98 -12.05 -9.33 -12.43
N GLY A 99 -11.96 -8.70 -11.26
CA GLY A 99 -10.70 -8.32 -10.66
C GLY A 99 -9.80 -9.51 -10.34
N ALA A 100 -10.34 -10.59 -9.79
CA ALA A 100 -9.59 -11.81 -9.50
C ALA A 100 -9.02 -12.46 -10.77
N ALA A 101 -9.80 -12.53 -11.84
CA ALA A 101 -9.33 -13.02 -13.13
C ALA A 101 -8.23 -12.12 -13.70
N ALA A 102 -8.44 -10.80 -13.69
CA ALA A 102 -7.45 -9.84 -14.16
C ALA A 102 -6.17 -9.87 -13.31
N PHE A 103 -6.29 -10.01 -11.99
CA PHE A 103 -5.14 -10.12 -11.08
C PHE A 103 -4.34 -11.39 -11.34
N SER A 104 -5.01 -12.54 -11.58
CA SER A 104 -4.34 -13.78 -11.96
C SER A 104 -3.57 -13.66 -13.27
N LEU A 105 -4.18 -13.08 -14.29
CA LEU A 105 -3.54 -12.89 -15.60
C LEU A 105 -2.36 -11.91 -15.52
N ALA A 106 -2.52 -10.81 -14.79
CA ALA A 106 -1.44 -9.86 -14.55
C ALA A 106 -0.30 -10.47 -13.72
N SER A 107 -0.61 -11.33 -12.73
CA SER A 107 0.38 -12.07 -11.95
C SER A 107 1.19 -13.03 -12.83
N LEU A 108 0.53 -13.75 -13.76
CA LEU A 108 1.23 -14.57 -14.76
C LEU A 108 2.14 -13.68 -15.64
N GLY A 109 1.63 -12.55 -16.13
CA GLY A 109 2.42 -11.60 -16.91
C GLY A 109 3.63 -11.08 -16.14
N ALA A 110 3.49 -10.78 -14.84
CA ALA A 110 4.58 -10.35 -13.99
C ALA A 110 5.63 -11.45 -13.78
N ALA A 111 5.18 -12.68 -13.47
CA ALA A 111 6.05 -13.82 -13.21
C ALA A 111 6.95 -14.18 -14.39
N TYR A 112 6.46 -14.05 -15.61
CA TYR A 112 7.17 -14.40 -16.84
C TYR A 112 7.68 -13.18 -17.63
N SER A 113 7.80 -12.03 -16.98
CA SER A 113 8.36 -10.82 -17.60
C SER A 113 9.83 -11.02 -17.97
N GLN A 114 10.20 -10.63 -19.20
CA GLN A 114 11.55 -10.74 -19.74
C GLN A 114 12.27 -9.37 -19.83
N SER A 115 11.61 -8.31 -19.40
CA SER A 115 12.18 -6.97 -19.34
C SER A 115 11.53 -6.15 -18.22
N ALA A 116 12.28 -5.15 -17.74
CA ALA A 116 11.76 -4.21 -16.74
C ALA A 116 10.47 -3.51 -17.20
N GLY A 117 10.38 -3.14 -18.49
CA GLY A 117 9.17 -2.52 -19.05
C GLY A 117 7.94 -3.43 -19.01
N GLN A 118 8.10 -4.73 -19.31
CA GLN A 118 7.02 -5.71 -19.19
C GLN A 118 6.57 -5.88 -17.73
N LEU A 119 7.52 -5.94 -16.80
CA LEU A 119 7.21 -6.04 -15.38
C LEU A 119 6.47 -4.80 -14.87
N ILE A 120 6.89 -3.59 -15.26
CA ILE A 120 6.19 -2.34 -14.91
C ILE A 120 4.76 -2.37 -15.44
N ALA A 121 4.55 -2.78 -16.70
CA ALA A 121 3.21 -2.88 -17.28
C ALA A 121 2.33 -3.91 -16.56
N ALA A 122 2.90 -5.07 -16.20
CA ALA A 122 2.20 -6.09 -15.42
C ALA A 122 1.85 -5.58 -14.01
N ARG A 123 2.74 -4.85 -13.35
CA ARG A 123 2.51 -4.21 -12.04
C ARG A 123 1.40 -3.16 -12.12
N ALA A 124 1.34 -2.37 -13.19
CA ALA A 124 0.23 -1.44 -13.43
C ALA A 124 -1.11 -2.20 -13.59
N ALA A 125 -1.11 -3.30 -14.34
CA ALA A 125 -2.29 -4.15 -14.50
C ALA A 125 -2.73 -4.80 -13.16
N LEU A 126 -1.78 -5.24 -12.33
CA LEU A 126 -2.03 -5.69 -10.96
C LEU A 126 -2.67 -4.60 -10.10
N GLY A 127 -2.22 -3.34 -10.22
CA GLY A 127 -2.80 -2.19 -9.52
C GLY A 127 -4.27 -1.93 -9.93
N ILE A 128 -4.59 -2.02 -11.23
CA ILE A 128 -5.97 -1.91 -11.74
C ILE A 128 -6.84 -3.01 -11.15
N ALA A 129 -6.37 -4.26 -11.19
CA ALA A 129 -7.09 -5.41 -10.68
C ALA A 129 -7.25 -5.33 -9.15
N GLY A 130 -6.20 -5.01 -8.40
CA GLY A 130 -6.21 -4.84 -6.95
C GLY A 130 -7.21 -3.78 -6.49
N ALA A 131 -7.33 -2.67 -7.22
CA ALA A 131 -8.29 -1.61 -6.93
C ALA A 131 -9.76 -2.08 -7.00
N THR A 132 -10.07 -3.18 -7.68
CA THR A 132 -11.42 -3.78 -7.71
C THR A 132 -11.68 -4.67 -6.49
N LEU A 133 -10.64 -5.29 -5.94
CA LEU A 133 -10.73 -6.33 -4.91
C LEU A 133 -11.02 -5.74 -3.52
N MET A 134 -10.23 -4.75 -3.08
CA MET A 134 -10.34 -4.19 -1.73
C MET A 134 -11.71 -3.60 -1.40
N PRO A 135 -12.27 -2.65 -2.18
CA PRO A 135 -13.55 -2.06 -1.85
C PRO A 135 -14.71 -3.05 -2.03
N SER A 136 -14.56 -4.04 -2.93
CA SER A 136 -15.60 -5.06 -3.14
C SER A 136 -15.70 -6.01 -1.95
N THR A 137 -14.59 -6.47 -1.37
CA THR A 137 -14.57 -7.37 -0.21
C THR A 137 -15.21 -6.72 1.01
N LEU A 138 -14.86 -5.49 1.35
CA LEU A 138 -15.41 -4.78 2.50
C LEU A 138 -16.92 -4.52 2.35
N ALA A 139 -17.37 -4.14 1.14
CA ALA A 139 -18.77 -3.91 0.86
C ALA A 139 -19.60 -5.21 0.96
N LEU A 140 -19.08 -6.32 0.43
CA LEU A 140 -19.75 -7.63 0.53
C LEU A 140 -19.85 -8.10 1.98
N ILE A 141 -18.80 -7.96 2.79
CA ILE A 141 -18.83 -8.28 4.22
C ILE A 141 -19.93 -7.48 4.94
N ARG A 142 -20.04 -6.16 4.70
CA ARG A 142 -21.07 -5.32 5.30
C ARG A 142 -22.48 -5.78 4.94
N ASN A 143 -22.67 -6.32 3.76
CA ASN A 143 -23.96 -6.81 3.27
C ASN A 143 -24.27 -8.25 3.72
N MET A 144 -23.27 -9.08 4.00
CA MET A 144 -23.46 -10.46 4.47
C MET A 144 -23.81 -10.50 5.97
N PHE A 145 -23.26 -9.57 6.75
CA PHE A 145 -23.43 -9.56 8.21
C PHE A 145 -24.40 -8.45 8.63
N HIS A 146 -25.66 -8.81 8.86
CA HIS A 146 -26.73 -7.87 9.26
C HIS A 146 -26.71 -7.58 10.76
N ASP A 147 -26.34 -8.56 11.61
CA ASP A 147 -26.14 -8.37 13.04
C ASP A 147 -24.91 -7.49 13.30
N GLU A 148 -25.09 -6.44 14.09
CA GLU A 148 -24.04 -5.44 14.30
C GLU A 148 -22.79 -6.02 14.97
N LYS A 149 -22.96 -6.94 15.93
CA LYS A 149 -21.85 -7.57 16.64
C LYS A 149 -21.04 -8.47 15.70
N GLN A 150 -21.73 -9.31 14.91
CA GLN A 150 -21.07 -10.17 13.92
C GLN A 150 -20.40 -9.36 12.82
N ARG A 151 -21.01 -8.27 12.35
CA ARG A 151 -20.42 -7.36 11.35
C ARG A 151 -19.14 -6.70 11.88
N ARG A 152 -19.14 -6.22 13.13
CA ARG A 152 -17.93 -5.68 13.77
C ARG A 152 -16.82 -6.73 13.84
N THR A 153 -17.15 -7.97 14.20
CA THR A 153 -16.21 -9.08 14.24
C THR A 153 -15.65 -9.40 12.83
N ALA A 154 -16.51 -9.47 11.81
CA ALA A 154 -16.11 -9.75 10.45
C ALA A 154 -15.18 -8.66 9.88
N ILE A 155 -15.46 -7.37 10.17
CA ILE A 155 -14.58 -6.26 9.79
C ILE A 155 -13.25 -6.30 10.56
N ALA A 156 -13.27 -6.67 11.84
CA ALA A 156 -12.04 -6.84 12.61
C ALA A 156 -11.15 -7.97 12.04
N ILE A 157 -11.75 -9.09 11.62
CA ILE A 157 -11.06 -10.19 10.95
C ILE A 157 -10.51 -9.71 9.58
N TRP A 158 -11.26 -8.93 8.83
CA TRP A 158 -10.83 -8.32 7.58
C TRP A 158 -9.58 -7.46 7.77
N THR A 159 -9.60 -6.57 8.78
CA THR A 159 -8.44 -5.73 9.13
C THR A 159 -7.25 -6.57 9.58
N ALA A 160 -7.48 -7.59 10.41
CA ALA A 160 -6.43 -8.50 10.85
C ALA A 160 -5.81 -9.27 9.68
N ALA A 161 -6.60 -9.69 8.68
CA ALA A 161 -6.11 -10.34 7.48
C ALA A 161 -5.23 -9.41 6.64
N THR A 162 -5.59 -8.13 6.50
CA THR A 162 -4.74 -7.12 5.83
C THR A 162 -3.37 -7.02 6.51
N MET A 163 -3.36 -6.86 7.83
CA MET A 163 -2.11 -6.79 8.60
C MET A 163 -1.30 -8.08 8.50
N SER A 164 -1.99 -9.23 8.54
CA SER A 164 -1.33 -10.54 8.37
C SER A 164 -0.71 -10.70 6.98
N GLY A 165 -1.34 -10.19 5.92
CA GLY A 165 -0.78 -10.18 4.57
C GLY A 165 0.53 -9.43 4.50
N ILE A 166 0.59 -8.22 5.05
CA ILE A 166 1.81 -7.41 5.13
C ILE A 166 2.92 -8.15 5.90
N ALA A 167 2.56 -8.83 7.00
CA ALA A 167 3.52 -9.55 7.85
C ALA A 167 4.03 -10.85 7.22
N LEU A 168 3.15 -11.60 6.54
CA LEU A 168 3.48 -12.88 5.93
C LEU A 168 4.24 -12.72 4.61
N GLY A 169 4.06 -11.59 3.92
CA GLY A 169 4.69 -11.32 2.64
C GLY A 169 6.21 -11.53 2.65
N PRO A 170 6.97 -10.91 3.55
CA PRO A 170 8.40 -11.11 3.67
C PRO A 170 8.80 -12.58 3.82
N VAL A 171 8.16 -13.29 4.76
CA VAL A 171 8.49 -14.69 5.06
C VAL A 171 8.21 -15.60 3.85
N LEU A 172 7.04 -15.41 3.22
CA LEU A 172 6.68 -16.17 2.04
C LEU A 172 7.60 -15.87 0.85
N SER A 173 7.94 -14.59 0.66
CA SER A 173 8.92 -14.18 -0.34
C SER A 173 10.29 -14.81 -0.09
N GLY A 174 10.75 -14.82 1.16
CA GLY A 174 12.01 -15.45 1.55
C GLY A 174 12.04 -16.93 1.18
N VAL A 175 11.00 -17.69 1.54
CA VAL A 175 10.88 -19.12 1.19
C VAL A 175 10.85 -19.34 -0.31
N LEU A 176 10.05 -18.54 -1.04
CA LEU A 176 9.93 -18.68 -2.49
C LEU A 176 11.24 -18.37 -3.22
N LEU A 177 11.96 -17.33 -2.79
CA LEU A 177 13.20 -16.89 -3.41
C LEU A 177 14.40 -17.80 -3.10
N GLU A 178 14.35 -18.56 -2.02
CA GLU A 178 15.38 -19.58 -1.73
C GLU A 178 15.22 -20.86 -2.55
N HIS A 179 13.98 -21.21 -2.95
CA HIS A 179 13.70 -22.48 -3.59
C HIS A 179 13.29 -22.38 -5.06
N PHE A 180 12.85 -21.17 -5.49
CA PHE A 180 12.32 -20.93 -6.83
C PHE A 180 12.89 -19.63 -7.40
N TRP A 181 12.60 -19.33 -8.68
CA TRP A 181 12.97 -18.06 -9.32
C TRP A 181 12.08 -16.89 -8.83
N TRP A 182 12.51 -15.67 -9.04
CA TRP A 182 11.82 -14.47 -8.54
C TRP A 182 10.37 -14.34 -9.01
N GLY A 183 10.02 -14.83 -10.19
CA GLY A 183 8.63 -14.79 -10.69
C GLY A 183 7.65 -15.61 -9.85
N SER A 184 8.14 -16.57 -9.06
CA SER A 184 7.31 -17.38 -8.16
C SER A 184 6.55 -16.54 -7.14
N VAL A 185 7.09 -15.37 -6.75
CA VAL A 185 6.43 -14.45 -5.81
C VAL A 185 5.13 -13.85 -6.36
N PHE A 186 4.99 -13.77 -7.69
CA PHE A 186 3.74 -13.38 -8.35
C PHE A 186 2.84 -14.58 -8.63
N LEU A 187 3.43 -15.75 -8.94
CA LEU A 187 2.65 -16.96 -9.23
C LEU A 187 1.82 -17.45 -8.04
N ILE A 188 2.26 -17.18 -6.81
CA ILE A 188 1.51 -17.56 -5.60
C ILE A 188 0.10 -16.96 -5.60
N ASN A 189 -0.13 -15.84 -6.27
CA ASN A 189 -1.44 -15.21 -6.37
C ASN A 189 -2.44 -16.06 -7.16
N VAL A 190 -1.97 -16.81 -8.16
CA VAL A 190 -2.83 -17.53 -9.11
C VAL A 190 -3.70 -18.59 -8.44
N PRO A 191 -3.18 -19.55 -7.65
CA PRO A 191 -4.00 -20.59 -7.04
C PRO A 191 -5.07 -20.01 -6.09
N PHE A 192 -4.75 -18.97 -5.34
CA PHE A 192 -5.72 -18.33 -4.43
C PHE A 192 -6.81 -17.57 -5.19
N MET A 193 -6.45 -16.87 -6.27
CA MET A 193 -7.45 -16.20 -7.11
C MET A 193 -8.32 -17.19 -7.86
N VAL A 194 -7.78 -18.32 -8.30
CA VAL A 194 -8.56 -19.42 -8.88
C VAL A 194 -9.54 -20.01 -7.85
N ALA A 195 -9.08 -20.20 -6.60
CA ALA A 195 -9.96 -20.63 -5.51
C ALA A 195 -11.09 -19.61 -5.27
N LEU A 196 -10.78 -18.30 -5.27
CA LEU A 196 -11.78 -17.23 -5.18
C LEU A 196 -12.79 -17.32 -6.36
N LEU A 197 -12.31 -17.45 -7.59
CA LEU A 197 -13.17 -17.55 -8.78
C LEU A 197 -14.11 -18.76 -8.72
N ALA A 198 -13.67 -19.89 -8.16
CA ALA A 198 -14.48 -21.09 -8.02
C ALA A 198 -15.49 -21.00 -6.87
N LEU A 199 -15.07 -20.45 -5.72
CA LEU A 199 -15.86 -20.49 -4.50
C LEU A 199 -16.80 -19.27 -4.31
N ALA A 200 -16.38 -18.07 -4.74
CA ALA A 200 -17.18 -16.86 -4.51
C ALA A 200 -18.55 -16.87 -5.21
N PRO A 201 -18.75 -17.46 -6.41
CA PRO A 201 -20.08 -17.53 -7.01
C PRO A 201 -21.10 -18.29 -6.16
N VAL A 202 -20.64 -19.27 -5.38
CA VAL A 202 -21.51 -20.15 -4.54
C VAL A 202 -21.69 -19.57 -3.14
N LEU A 203 -20.63 -19.01 -2.54
CA LEU A 203 -20.59 -18.65 -1.14
C LEU A 203 -20.91 -17.16 -0.87
N VAL A 204 -20.66 -16.30 -1.86
CA VAL A 204 -20.80 -14.84 -1.70
C VAL A 204 -22.04 -14.37 -2.47
N PRO A 205 -23.00 -13.69 -1.81
CA PRO A 205 -24.16 -13.14 -2.49
C PRO A 205 -23.79 -11.96 -3.41
N GLU A 206 -24.54 -11.77 -4.49
CA GLU A 206 -24.39 -10.56 -5.30
C GLU A 206 -25.08 -9.38 -4.58
N PHE A 207 -24.39 -8.24 -4.62
CA PHE A 207 -24.93 -7.00 -4.10
C PHE A 207 -24.73 -5.85 -5.10
N ARG A 208 -25.79 -5.08 -5.32
CA ARG A 208 -25.78 -3.85 -6.10
C ARG A 208 -26.46 -2.76 -5.29
N ALA A 209 -25.91 -1.57 -5.28
CA ALA A 209 -26.54 -0.44 -4.62
C ALA A 209 -27.75 0.02 -5.43
N PRO A 210 -28.96 0.20 -4.81
CA PRO A 210 -30.16 0.62 -5.51
C PRO A 210 -30.04 2.01 -6.19
N GLN A 211 -29.18 2.87 -5.66
CA GLN A 211 -28.92 4.22 -6.15
C GLN A 211 -27.43 4.43 -6.41
N ALA A 212 -26.85 3.63 -7.32
CA ALA A 212 -25.47 3.82 -7.72
C ALA A 212 -25.30 5.17 -8.44
N GLY A 213 -24.42 6.03 -7.94
CA GLY A 213 -24.06 7.30 -8.56
C GLY A 213 -23.51 7.14 -9.98
N ARG A 214 -23.35 8.24 -10.72
CA ARG A 214 -22.71 8.19 -12.05
C ARG A 214 -21.23 7.84 -11.89
N PHE A 215 -20.76 6.88 -12.70
CA PHE A 215 -19.34 6.54 -12.80
C PHE A 215 -18.54 7.72 -13.34
N ASP A 216 -17.60 8.23 -12.56
CA ASP A 216 -16.76 9.36 -12.93
C ASP A 216 -15.42 8.91 -13.54
N LEU A 217 -15.49 8.36 -14.77
CA LEU A 217 -14.31 7.98 -15.53
C LEU A 217 -13.36 9.16 -15.75
N ILE A 218 -13.91 10.35 -16.00
CA ILE A 218 -13.10 11.55 -16.21
C ILE A 218 -12.35 11.92 -14.94
N GLY A 219 -13.00 11.85 -13.77
CA GLY A 219 -12.34 12.06 -12.47
C GLY A 219 -11.20 11.07 -12.25
N SER A 220 -11.38 9.79 -12.59
CA SER A 220 -10.33 8.76 -12.47
C SER A 220 -9.15 9.03 -13.39
N VAL A 221 -9.39 9.38 -14.66
CA VAL A 221 -8.33 9.73 -15.61
C VAL A 221 -7.59 10.98 -15.16
N LEU A 222 -8.30 11.99 -14.66
CA LEU A 222 -7.67 13.20 -14.13
C LEU A 222 -6.85 12.92 -12.86
N SER A 223 -7.29 12.04 -11.95
CA SER A 223 -6.52 11.70 -10.76
C SER A 223 -5.21 11.01 -11.10
N LEU A 224 -5.22 10.02 -12.00
CA LEU A 224 -4.01 9.37 -12.49
C LEU A 224 -3.14 10.34 -13.30
N GLY A 225 -3.75 11.13 -14.18
CA GLY A 225 -3.06 12.15 -14.97
C GLY A 225 -2.45 13.29 -14.14
N ALA A 226 -2.93 13.49 -12.91
CA ALA A 226 -2.32 14.42 -11.97
C ALA A 226 -1.07 13.83 -11.30
N VAL A 227 -1.15 12.58 -10.87
CA VAL A 227 -0.13 11.95 -10.01
C VAL A 227 1.05 11.44 -10.84
N VAL A 228 0.78 10.68 -11.91
CA VAL A 228 1.83 9.99 -12.69
C VAL A 228 2.89 10.94 -13.26
N PRO A 229 2.53 12.09 -13.91
CA PRO A 229 3.53 13.01 -14.45
C PRO A 229 4.36 13.72 -13.37
N VAL A 230 3.78 14.00 -12.19
CA VAL A 230 4.53 14.60 -11.07
C VAL A 230 5.58 13.62 -10.58
N ILE A 231 5.20 12.37 -10.35
CA ILE A 231 6.11 11.34 -9.86
C ILE A 231 7.18 11.02 -10.91
N TYR A 232 6.82 10.93 -12.18
CA TYR A 232 7.77 10.77 -13.27
C TYR A 232 8.82 11.88 -13.23
N GLY A 233 8.39 13.13 -13.17
CA GLY A 233 9.31 14.27 -13.12
C GLY A 233 10.23 14.26 -11.90
N ILE A 234 9.72 13.90 -10.70
CA ILE A 234 10.54 13.80 -9.48
C ILE A 234 11.61 12.71 -9.63
N LYS A 235 11.24 11.53 -10.13
CA LYS A 235 12.18 10.41 -10.32
C LYS A 235 13.27 10.72 -11.33
N GLU A 236 12.90 11.26 -12.48
CA GLU A 236 13.86 11.59 -13.54
C GLU A 236 14.77 12.75 -13.12
N ILE A 237 14.29 13.72 -12.34
CA ILE A 237 15.14 14.76 -11.76
C ILE A 237 16.20 14.16 -10.82
N ALA A 238 15.80 13.21 -10.00
CA ALA A 238 16.72 12.55 -9.07
C ALA A 238 17.74 11.65 -9.78
N ALA A 239 17.34 11.02 -10.88
CA ALA A 239 18.20 10.14 -11.67
C ALA A 239 19.20 10.92 -12.52
N ASP A 240 18.74 11.91 -13.28
CA ASP A 240 19.52 12.53 -14.37
C ASP A 240 19.61 14.07 -14.27
N GLY A 241 19.15 14.64 -13.12
CA GLY A 241 19.20 16.07 -12.87
C GLY A 241 17.99 16.83 -13.43
N VAL A 242 18.00 18.15 -13.26
CA VAL A 242 16.90 19.03 -13.66
C VAL A 242 16.96 19.30 -15.15
N ASP A 243 15.83 19.07 -15.86
CA ASP A 243 15.64 19.38 -17.27
C ASP A 243 14.25 19.96 -17.53
N ALA A 244 14.10 20.70 -18.63
CA ALA A 244 12.85 21.35 -18.99
C ALA A 244 11.67 20.36 -19.16
N VAL A 245 11.91 19.19 -19.75
CA VAL A 245 10.87 18.15 -19.94
C VAL A 245 10.34 17.64 -18.61
N ARG A 246 11.23 17.44 -17.62
CA ARG A 246 10.90 16.96 -16.29
C ARG A 246 10.10 17.99 -15.50
N LEU A 247 10.49 19.27 -15.58
CA LEU A 247 9.75 20.37 -14.96
C LEU A 247 8.37 20.57 -15.61
N ILE A 248 8.27 20.46 -16.94
CA ILE A 248 7.00 20.51 -17.68
C ILE A 248 6.10 19.35 -17.26
N SER A 249 6.66 18.14 -17.06
CA SER A 249 5.90 16.98 -16.59
C SER A 249 5.27 17.25 -15.21
N ILE A 250 6.06 17.78 -14.26
CA ILE A 250 5.55 18.15 -12.93
C ILE A 250 4.46 19.24 -13.06
N ALA A 251 4.71 20.29 -13.83
CA ALA A 251 3.75 21.38 -14.03
C ALA A 251 2.45 20.88 -14.68
N ALA A 252 2.52 20.01 -15.68
CA ALA A 252 1.36 19.39 -16.32
C ALA A 252 0.55 18.57 -15.31
N GLY A 253 1.20 17.73 -14.49
CA GLY A 253 0.53 16.97 -13.44
C GLY A 253 -0.15 17.85 -12.41
N LEU A 254 0.49 18.94 -11.98
CA LEU A 254 -0.11 19.91 -11.05
C LEU A 254 -1.32 20.63 -11.66
N ILE A 255 -1.26 21.01 -12.94
CA ILE A 255 -2.40 21.64 -13.67
C ILE A 255 -3.57 20.66 -13.76
N VAL A 256 -3.30 19.39 -14.14
CA VAL A 256 -4.33 18.35 -14.19
C VAL A 256 -4.92 18.08 -12.79
N GLY A 257 -4.09 18.13 -11.75
CA GLY A 257 -4.52 18.01 -10.35
C GLY A 257 -5.44 19.16 -9.92
N ALA A 258 -5.11 20.38 -10.30
CA ALA A 258 -5.98 21.55 -10.09
C ALA A 258 -7.32 21.39 -10.82
N ALA A 259 -7.30 20.94 -12.09
CA ALA A 259 -8.50 20.65 -12.86
C ALA A 259 -9.34 19.54 -12.22
N PHE A 260 -8.71 18.48 -11.70
CA PHE A 260 -9.38 17.43 -10.92
C PHE A 260 -10.10 18.01 -9.69
N LEU A 261 -9.42 18.82 -8.88
CA LEU A 261 -9.99 19.42 -7.66
C LEU A 261 -11.17 20.36 -8.01
N VAL A 262 -11.03 21.21 -9.03
CA VAL A 262 -12.12 22.09 -9.51
C VAL A 262 -13.32 21.26 -9.96
N ARG A 263 -13.08 20.17 -10.69
CA ARG A 263 -14.13 19.24 -11.12
C ARG A 263 -14.82 18.60 -9.92
N GLN A 264 -14.08 18.09 -8.92
CA GLN A 264 -14.66 17.50 -7.71
C GLN A 264 -15.50 18.51 -6.93
N ALA A 265 -15.06 19.77 -6.86
CA ALA A 265 -15.81 20.84 -6.18
C ALA A 265 -17.17 21.16 -6.87
N ARG A 266 -17.27 20.97 -8.20
CA ARG A 266 -18.46 21.28 -8.99
C ARG A 266 -19.34 20.06 -9.29
N ALA A 267 -18.85 18.84 -9.06
CA ALA A 267 -19.57 17.62 -9.37
C ALA A 267 -20.79 17.45 -8.44
N ARG A 268 -21.95 17.04 -8.99
CA ARG A 268 -23.15 16.71 -8.21
C ARG A 268 -22.95 15.47 -7.35
N ALA A 269 -22.15 14.51 -7.79
CA ALA A 269 -21.74 13.31 -7.06
C ALA A 269 -20.21 13.20 -7.17
N PRO A 270 -19.45 13.93 -6.34
CA PRO A 270 -17.99 13.92 -6.38
C PRO A 270 -17.45 12.57 -5.93
N MET A 271 -16.31 12.14 -6.50
CA MET A 271 -15.56 10.96 -6.03
C MET A 271 -15.04 11.20 -4.61
N ILE A 272 -14.54 12.42 -4.37
CA ILE A 272 -14.04 12.86 -3.07
C ILE A 272 -14.93 14.00 -2.59
N ASP A 273 -15.62 13.81 -1.45
CA ASP A 273 -16.40 14.88 -0.83
C ASP A 273 -15.46 15.90 -0.16
N LEU A 274 -15.13 16.95 -0.89
CA LEU A 274 -14.24 18.01 -0.41
C LEU A 274 -14.76 18.71 0.86
N LYS A 275 -16.05 18.56 1.19
CA LYS A 275 -16.61 19.10 2.43
C LYS A 275 -16.05 18.42 3.68
N LEU A 276 -15.59 17.17 3.56
CA LEU A 276 -14.93 16.45 4.66
C LEU A 276 -13.66 17.17 5.09
N PHE A 277 -12.92 17.78 4.16
CA PHE A 277 -11.69 18.52 4.43
C PHE A 277 -11.91 19.87 5.13
N ARG A 278 -13.15 20.31 5.32
CA ARG A 278 -13.46 21.47 6.19
C ARG A 278 -13.30 21.15 7.67
N SER A 279 -13.36 19.87 8.05
CA SER A 279 -13.05 19.42 9.40
C SER A 279 -11.54 19.35 9.59
N ARG A 280 -10.99 20.11 10.54
CA ARG A 280 -9.56 20.07 10.90
C ARG A 280 -9.13 18.68 11.38
N GLY A 281 -10.00 17.98 12.11
CA GLY A 281 -9.75 16.62 12.58
C GLY A 281 -9.61 15.63 11.41
N PHE A 282 -10.51 15.70 10.41
CA PHE A 282 -10.44 14.87 9.22
C PHE A 282 -9.19 15.14 8.38
N THR A 283 -8.93 16.43 8.08
CA THR A 283 -7.77 16.82 7.27
C THR A 283 -6.45 16.43 7.95
N GLY A 284 -6.36 16.68 9.27
CA GLY A 284 -5.19 16.28 10.04
C GLY A 284 -4.97 14.76 10.05
N SER A 285 -6.04 13.99 10.17
CA SER A 285 -5.97 12.52 10.14
C SER A 285 -5.51 11.98 8.78
N VAL A 286 -6.04 12.54 7.69
CA VAL A 286 -5.60 12.17 6.32
C VAL A 286 -4.11 12.50 6.13
N ALA A 287 -3.68 13.70 6.56
CA ALA A 287 -2.28 14.10 6.47
C ALA A 287 -1.37 13.22 7.34
N MET A 288 -1.78 12.89 8.57
CA MET A 288 -1.02 12.00 9.45
C MET A 288 -0.87 10.60 8.84
N SER A 289 -1.95 10.01 8.28
CA SER A 289 -1.89 8.71 7.62
C SER A 289 -0.97 8.72 6.41
N LEU A 290 -1.05 9.78 5.57
CA LEU A 290 -0.20 9.93 4.41
C LEU A 290 1.28 10.03 4.81
N VAL A 291 1.63 10.87 5.77
CA VAL A 291 3.02 11.07 6.23
C VAL A 291 3.56 9.81 6.91
N ALA A 292 2.76 9.12 7.71
CA ALA A 292 3.19 7.88 8.37
C ALA A 292 3.49 6.78 7.33
N MET A 293 2.62 6.58 6.34
CA MET A 293 2.85 5.59 5.28
C MET A 293 3.97 5.99 4.33
N PHE A 294 4.12 7.27 4.02
CA PHE A 294 5.28 7.80 3.31
C PHE A 294 6.58 7.35 3.97
N ALA A 295 6.69 7.51 5.27
CA ALA A 295 7.87 7.12 6.02
C ALA A 295 8.06 5.61 6.08
N ILE A 296 7.01 4.84 6.43
CA ILE A 296 7.08 3.39 6.62
C ILE A 296 7.48 2.70 5.31
N VAL A 297 6.73 2.93 4.24
CA VAL A 297 6.87 2.21 2.98
C VAL A 297 8.13 2.67 2.24
N GLY A 298 8.39 3.98 2.21
CA GLY A 298 9.57 4.52 1.56
C GLY A 298 10.88 4.03 2.18
N PHE A 299 10.90 3.77 3.48
CA PHE A 299 12.10 3.28 4.16
C PHE A 299 12.21 1.74 4.17
N ALA A 300 11.11 1.01 4.05
CA ALA A 300 11.12 -0.46 4.04
C ALA A 300 12.01 -1.02 2.91
N VAL A 301 12.03 -0.36 1.75
CA VAL A 301 12.87 -0.71 0.60
C VAL A 301 14.36 -0.68 0.97
N PHE A 302 14.80 0.40 1.60
CA PHE A 302 16.21 0.56 1.98
C PHE A 302 16.63 -0.45 3.06
N THR A 303 15.78 -0.68 4.05
CA THR A 303 16.04 -1.69 5.09
C THR A 303 16.25 -3.07 4.49
N THR A 304 15.38 -3.45 3.55
CA THR A 304 15.47 -4.76 2.89
C THR A 304 16.70 -4.89 2.00
N GLN A 305 17.03 -3.85 1.22
CA GLN A 305 18.24 -3.83 0.39
C GLN A 305 19.51 -3.87 1.26
N TYR A 306 19.54 -3.16 2.38
CA TYR A 306 20.68 -3.21 3.29
C TYR A 306 20.88 -4.63 3.85
N LEU A 307 19.81 -5.30 4.31
CA LEU A 307 19.89 -6.66 4.83
C LEU A 307 20.41 -7.66 3.79
N GLN A 308 19.96 -7.57 2.54
CA GLN A 308 20.31 -8.54 1.51
C GLN A 308 21.60 -8.17 0.75
N SER A 309 21.77 -6.91 0.34
CA SER A 309 22.86 -6.50 -0.53
C SER A 309 24.11 -6.03 0.21
N VAL A 310 23.95 -5.43 1.41
CA VAL A 310 25.09 -4.98 2.22
C VAL A 310 25.52 -6.05 3.23
N LEU A 311 24.57 -6.61 4.00
CA LEU A 311 24.87 -7.65 4.97
C LEU A 311 24.95 -9.08 4.38
N GLY A 312 24.60 -9.26 3.11
CA GLY A 312 24.65 -10.54 2.41
C GLY A 312 23.73 -11.62 2.98
N LEU A 313 22.65 -11.23 3.68
CA LEU A 313 21.70 -12.18 4.26
C LEU A 313 20.88 -12.86 3.17
N THR A 314 20.59 -14.16 3.38
CA THR A 314 19.64 -14.87 2.51
C THR A 314 18.25 -14.22 2.57
N PRO A 315 17.42 -14.33 1.52
CA PRO A 315 16.08 -13.74 1.51
C PRO A 315 15.23 -14.14 2.72
N LEU A 316 15.26 -15.42 3.08
CA LEU A 316 14.51 -15.90 4.24
C LEU A 316 15.06 -15.35 5.57
N THR A 317 16.38 -15.32 5.74
CA THR A 317 17.02 -14.76 6.94
C THR A 317 16.71 -13.26 7.07
N ALA A 318 16.81 -12.50 5.98
CA ALA A 318 16.46 -11.09 5.94
C ALA A 318 14.96 -10.88 6.26
N ALA A 319 14.08 -11.74 5.72
CA ALA A 319 12.65 -11.72 6.01
C ALA A 319 12.34 -11.99 7.48
N LEU A 320 12.98 -13.01 8.09
CA LEU A 320 12.80 -13.33 9.51
C LEU A 320 13.27 -12.18 10.41
N TRP A 321 14.42 -11.57 10.10
CA TRP A 321 14.88 -10.40 10.84
C TRP A 321 13.98 -9.18 10.68
N SER A 322 13.31 -9.03 9.54
CA SER A 322 12.31 -7.96 9.32
C SER A 322 11.06 -8.11 10.20
N LEU A 323 10.83 -9.27 10.82
CA LEU A 323 9.76 -9.42 11.82
C LEU A 323 10.10 -8.72 13.15
N VAL A 324 11.36 -8.46 13.45
CA VAL A 324 11.76 -7.78 14.70
C VAL A 324 11.24 -6.34 14.77
N PRO A 325 11.38 -5.48 13.75
CA PRO A 325 10.73 -4.18 13.72
C PRO A 325 9.22 -4.24 13.87
N MET A 326 8.57 -5.31 13.39
CA MET A 326 7.12 -5.49 13.55
C MET A 326 6.72 -5.68 15.02
N ALA A 327 7.59 -6.21 15.87
CA ALA A 327 7.32 -6.26 17.32
C ALA A 327 7.12 -4.83 17.89
N GLY A 328 7.88 -3.85 17.40
CA GLY A 328 7.67 -2.43 17.74
C GLY A 328 6.27 -1.93 17.39
N THR A 329 5.76 -2.32 16.23
CA THR A 329 4.39 -1.96 15.81
C THR A 329 3.32 -2.65 16.64
N MET A 330 3.53 -3.92 17.00
CA MET A 330 2.60 -4.69 17.86
C MET A 330 2.50 -4.12 19.27
N ILE A 331 3.62 -3.65 19.84
CA ILE A 331 3.66 -3.01 21.17
C ILE A 331 3.05 -1.60 21.10
N SER A 332 3.30 -0.88 20.03
CA SER A 332 2.86 0.51 19.86
C SER A 332 1.33 0.66 19.92
N THR A 333 0.58 -0.24 19.29
CA THR A 333 -0.89 -0.14 19.21
C THR A 333 -1.57 -0.18 20.60
N PRO A 334 -1.34 -1.16 21.49
CA PRO A 334 -1.92 -1.17 22.82
C PRO A 334 -1.40 -0.03 23.70
N VAL A 335 -0.12 0.34 23.58
CA VAL A 335 0.45 1.48 24.34
C VAL A 335 -0.24 2.78 23.92
N THR A 336 -0.40 3.04 22.64
CA THR A 336 -1.12 4.22 22.12
C THR A 336 -2.53 4.29 22.69
N ARG A 337 -3.24 3.16 22.72
CA ARG A 337 -4.60 3.08 23.24
C ARG A 337 -4.67 3.43 24.72
N LEU A 338 -3.75 2.93 25.53
CA LEU A 338 -3.64 3.29 26.95
C LEU A 338 -3.29 4.76 27.16
N LEU A 339 -2.41 5.30 26.33
CA LEU A 339 -2.00 6.72 26.44
C LEU A 339 -3.17 7.67 26.13
N VAL A 340 -4.00 7.37 25.14
CA VAL A 340 -5.14 8.21 24.75
C VAL A 340 -6.22 8.29 25.84
N GLU A 341 -6.28 7.32 26.77
CA GLU A 341 -7.18 7.39 27.92
C GLU A 341 -6.77 8.48 28.92
N HIS A 342 -5.49 8.90 28.95
CA HIS A 342 -4.96 9.82 29.95
C HIS A 342 -4.34 11.09 29.35
N ILE A 343 -3.98 11.09 28.08
CA ILE A 343 -3.26 12.16 27.38
C ILE A 343 -4.07 12.59 26.16
N ASP A 344 -4.07 13.89 25.86
CA ASP A 344 -4.72 14.40 24.65
C ASP A 344 -4.11 13.76 23.39
N ARG A 345 -4.97 13.41 22.44
CA ARG A 345 -4.60 12.73 21.18
C ARG A 345 -3.55 13.50 20.39
N ALA A 346 -3.54 14.83 20.44
CA ALA A 346 -2.55 15.64 19.74
C ALA A 346 -1.14 15.43 20.31
N PHE A 347 -1.00 15.32 21.63
CA PHE A 347 0.30 15.02 22.24
C PHE A 347 0.75 13.59 21.99
N VAL A 348 -0.17 12.63 21.97
CA VAL A 348 0.17 11.23 21.63
C VAL A 348 0.63 11.11 20.18
N ALA A 349 -0.04 11.80 19.24
CA ALA A 349 0.38 11.86 17.85
C ALA A 349 1.74 12.56 17.67
N ALA A 350 1.94 13.70 18.35
CA ALA A 350 3.24 14.40 18.34
C ALA A 350 4.36 13.54 18.91
N GLY A 351 4.10 12.81 20.01
CA GLY A 351 5.02 11.83 20.59
C GLY A 351 5.35 10.70 19.62
N GLY A 352 4.35 10.19 18.90
CA GLY A 352 4.54 9.19 17.84
C GLY A 352 5.46 9.66 16.73
N PHE A 353 5.27 10.91 16.24
CA PHE A 353 6.18 11.51 15.26
C PHE A 353 7.58 11.73 15.83
N ALA A 354 7.70 12.18 17.08
CA ALA A 354 9.00 12.36 17.73
C ALA A 354 9.76 11.02 17.86
N ILE A 355 9.08 9.95 18.26
CA ILE A 355 9.64 8.60 18.33
C ILE A 355 10.05 8.11 16.93
N ALA A 356 9.21 8.29 15.92
CA ALA A 356 9.56 7.94 14.55
C ALA A 356 10.78 8.73 14.07
N GLY A 357 10.82 10.05 14.33
CA GLY A 357 11.96 10.91 14.02
C GLY A 357 13.25 10.48 14.72
N ALA A 358 13.19 10.09 16.00
CA ALA A 358 14.33 9.55 16.72
C ALA A 358 14.85 8.24 16.13
N GLY A 359 13.94 7.33 15.71
CA GLY A 359 14.31 6.12 14.99
C GLY A 359 15.03 6.41 13.68
N PHE A 360 14.52 7.36 12.87
CA PHE A 360 15.19 7.80 11.64
C PHE A 360 16.55 8.46 11.93
N ALA A 361 16.65 9.31 12.95
CA ALA A 361 17.93 9.92 13.35
C ALA A 361 18.95 8.85 13.76
N ALA A 362 18.53 7.79 14.47
CA ALA A 362 19.41 6.67 14.77
C ALA A 362 19.89 5.95 13.49
N LEU A 363 19.01 5.77 12.50
CA LEU A 363 19.37 5.12 11.23
C LEU A 363 20.39 5.93 10.40
N THR A 364 20.50 7.26 10.58
CA THR A 364 21.56 8.05 9.94
C THR A 364 22.97 7.74 10.46
N GLN A 365 23.09 7.04 11.59
CA GLN A 365 24.36 6.60 12.17
C GLN A 365 24.78 5.19 11.73
N LEU A 366 24.03 4.59 10.78
CA LEU A 366 24.38 3.29 10.22
C LEU A 366 25.63 3.38 9.35
N HIS A 367 26.54 2.43 9.55
CA HIS A 367 27.73 2.22 8.73
C HIS A 367 27.75 0.75 8.28
N ALA A 368 28.57 0.42 7.29
CA ALA A 368 28.66 -0.94 6.74
C ALA A 368 28.95 -2.02 7.81
N HIS A 369 29.64 -1.67 8.87
CA HIS A 369 29.99 -2.58 9.98
C HIS A 369 29.07 -2.44 11.21
N SER A 370 27.94 -1.73 11.09
CA SER A 370 27.00 -1.57 12.21
C SER A 370 26.38 -2.91 12.57
N PRO A 371 26.21 -3.23 13.85
CA PRO A 371 25.61 -4.50 14.25
C PRO A 371 24.13 -4.55 13.86
N LEU A 372 23.67 -5.70 13.42
CA LEU A 372 22.30 -5.94 12.96
C LEU A 372 21.23 -5.47 13.96
N TRP A 373 21.46 -5.70 15.27
CA TRP A 373 20.53 -5.28 16.32
C TRP A 373 20.27 -3.77 16.33
N PHE A 374 21.28 -2.97 15.96
CA PHE A 374 21.14 -1.51 15.91
C PHE A 374 20.15 -1.08 14.80
N LEU A 375 20.29 -1.64 13.58
CA LEU A 375 19.34 -1.43 12.49
C LEU A 375 17.93 -1.84 12.91
N LEU A 376 17.78 -3.05 13.44
CA LEU A 376 16.46 -3.60 13.76
C LEU A 376 15.77 -2.82 14.88
N THR A 377 16.53 -2.38 15.89
CA THR A 377 15.98 -1.57 16.98
C THR A 377 15.56 -0.19 16.48
N ALA A 378 16.41 0.49 15.72
CA ALA A 378 16.08 1.80 15.15
C ALA A 378 14.88 1.70 14.19
N ALA A 379 14.82 0.64 13.38
CA ALA A 379 13.68 0.35 12.51
C ALA A 379 12.39 0.10 13.32
N GLY A 380 12.47 -0.65 14.43
CA GLY A 380 11.34 -0.90 15.32
C GLY A 380 10.83 0.38 16.01
N VAL A 381 11.74 1.26 16.40
CA VAL A 381 11.40 2.56 17.01
C VAL A 381 10.65 3.45 16.02
N TYR A 382 11.18 3.65 14.80
CA TYR A 382 10.49 4.48 13.82
C TYR A 382 9.14 3.90 13.40
N ALA A 383 9.07 2.58 13.15
CA ALA A 383 7.83 1.93 12.74
C ALA A 383 6.78 1.98 13.85
N GLY A 384 7.18 1.75 15.11
CA GLY A 384 6.30 1.87 16.27
C GLY A 384 5.73 3.28 16.43
N GLY A 385 6.57 4.31 16.27
CA GLY A 385 6.12 5.71 16.30
C GLY A 385 5.13 6.03 15.17
N ALA A 386 5.41 5.61 13.95
CA ALA A 386 4.53 5.85 12.79
C ALA A 386 3.18 5.12 12.92
N ILE A 387 3.16 3.89 13.45
CA ILE A 387 1.91 3.15 13.72
C ILE A 387 1.09 3.81 14.83
N ALA A 388 1.74 4.37 15.87
CA ALA A 388 1.03 5.17 16.87
C ALA A 388 0.29 6.35 16.24
N VAL A 389 0.93 7.07 15.33
CA VAL A 389 0.31 8.17 14.58
C VAL A 389 -0.88 7.68 13.75
N MET A 390 -0.75 6.56 13.03
CA MET A 390 -1.85 5.98 12.25
C MET A 390 -3.03 5.55 13.13
N ALA A 391 -2.78 5.01 14.32
CA ALA A 391 -3.83 4.64 15.26
C ALA A 391 -4.64 5.86 15.70
N ILE A 392 -3.95 6.98 16.03
CA ILE A 392 -4.61 8.26 16.35
C ILE A 392 -5.38 8.82 15.15
N ALA A 393 -4.79 8.77 13.96
CA ALA A 393 -5.45 9.23 12.74
C ALA A 393 -6.78 8.50 12.50
N ASN A 394 -6.79 7.18 12.62
CA ASN A 394 -7.99 6.36 12.46
C ASN A 394 -9.07 6.68 13.51
N GLU A 395 -8.67 6.91 14.75
CA GLU A 395 -9.60 7.29 15.81
C GLU A 395 -10.25 8.67 15.59
N LEU A 396 -9.46 9.65 15.16
CA LEU A 396 -9.95 10.99 14.85
C LEU A 396 -10.91 11.00 13.65
N ILE A 397 -10.69 10.17 12.65
CA ILE A 397 -11.58 10.01 11.50
C ILE A 397 -12.94 9.49 11.94
N MET A 398 -12.94 8.44 12.77
CA MET A 398 -14.20 7.85 13.27
C MET A 398 -15.00 8.83 14.11
N GLY A 399 -14.35 9.76 14.81
CA GLY A 399 -14.99 10.83 15.59
C GLY A 399 -15.40 12.07 14.78
N ALA A 400 -14.76 12.32 13.63
CA ALA A 400 -14.96 13.55 12.86
C ALA A 400 -16.06 13.47 11.81
N VAL A 401 -16.57 12.26 11.49
CA VAL A 401 -17.49 12.03 10.35
C VAL A 401 -18.78 11.35 10.81
N PRO A 402 -19.95 11.86 10.39
CA PRO A 402 -21.22 11.21 10.67
C PRO A 402 -21.27 9.76 10.14
N PRO A 403 -21.94 8.82 10.83
CA PRO A 403 -22.00 7.40 10.42
C PRO A 403 -22.43 7.18 8.97
N ALA A 404 -23.34 8.01 8.45
CA ALA A 404 -23.80 7.95 7.06
C ALA A 404 -22.69 8.23 6.01
N ARG A 405 -21.60 8.92 6.39
CA ARG A 405 -20.47 9.26 5.53
C ARG A 405 -19.18 8.48 5.88
N ALA A 406 -19.23 7.60 6.88
CA ALA A 406 -18.05 6.86 7.34
C ALA A 406 -17.41 6.02 6.22
N GLY A 407 -18.20 5.47 5.29
CA GLY A 407 -17.69 4.72 4.15
C GLY A 407 -16.89 5.58 3.17
N ALA A 408 -17.37 6.78 2.84
CA ALA A 408 -16.65 7.71 1.98
C ALA A 408 -15.37 8.22 2.65
N ALA A 409 -15.42 8.52 3.95
CA ALA A 409 -14.25 8.92 4.72
C ALA A 409 -13.18 7.82 4.76
N ALA A 410 -13.57 6.57 5.02
CA ALA A 410 -12.67 5.43 5.01
C ALA A 410 -11.99 5.24 3.64
N ALA A 411 -12.72 5.40 2.53
CA ALA A 411 -12.15 5.30 1.19
C ALA A 411 -11.13 6.41 0.91
N VAL A 412 -11.38 7.63 1.38
CA VAL A 412 -10.41 8.74 1.25
C VAL A 412 -9.14 8.46 2.04
N VAL A 413 -9.28 7.94 3.27
CA VAL A 413 -8.12 7.61 4.12
C VAL A 413 -7.32 6.46 3.52
N GLU A 414 -7.98 5.41 3.06
CA GLU A 414 -7.32 4.28 2.39
C GLU A 414 -6.54 4.77 1.17
N THR A 415 -7.17 5.60 0.33
CA THR A 415 -6.49 6.22 -0.82
C THR A 415 -5.29 7.07 -0.38
N ALA A 416 -5.41 7.84 0.69
CA ALA A 416 -4.31 8.66 1.21
C ALA A 416 -3.17 7.80 1.77
N THR A 417 -3.49 6.68 2.41
CA THR A 417 -2.54 5.71 2.94
C THR A 417 -1.74 5.05 1.82
N GLU A 418 -2.42 4.51 0.80
CA GLU A 418 -1.79 3.90 -0.37
C GLU A 418 -0.96 4.92 -1.16
N PHE A 419 -1.52 6.12 -1.37
CA PHE A 419 -0.82 7.21 -2.04
C PHE A 419 0.41 7.68 -1.24
N GLY A 420 0.30 7.76 0.09
CA GLY A 420 1.43 8.09 0.97
C GLY A 420 2.58 7.10 0.82
N GLY A 421 2.29 5.80 0.82
CA GLY A 421 3.28 4.74 0.61
C GLY A 421 3.97 4.85 -0.75
N ALA A 422 3.20 5.02 -1.81
CA ALA A 422 3.71 5.13 -3.16
C ALA A 422 4.58 6.40 -3.35
N VAL A 423 4.14 7.56 -2.82
CA VAL A 423 4.96 8.79 -2.81
C VAL A 423 6.21 8.62 -1.96
N GLY A 424 6.12 7.85 -0.85
CA GLY A 424 7.27 7.51 -0.01
C GLY A 424 8.37 6.80 -0.80
N ILE A 425 8.02 5.75 -1.55
CA ILE A 425 8.97 5.05 -2.42
C ILE A 425 9.52 6.00 -3.49
N ALA A 426 8.66 6.76 -4.14
CA ALA A 426 9.08 7.65 -5.24
C ALA A 426 10.07 8.72 -4.76
N VAL A 427 9.77 9.40 -3.66
CA VAL A 427 10.59 10.52 -3.15
C VAL A 427 11.83 10.00 -2.43
N LEU A 428 11.66 9.14 -1.41
CA LEU A 428 12.80 8.62 -0.65
C LEU A 428 13.68 7.73 -1.52
N GLY A 429 13.08 6.88 -2.38
CA GLY A 429 13.82 6.10 -3.36
C GLY A 429 14.66 6.97 -4.30
N SER A 430 14.08 8.06 -4.81
CA SER A 430 14.81 9.01 -5.66
C SER A 430 15.97 9.69 -4.92
N VAL A 431 15.74 10.11 -3.67
CA VAL A 431 16.81 10.67 -2.82
C VAL A 431 17.90 9.63 -2.57
N GLY A 432 17.52 8.37 -2.31
CA GLY A 432 18.46 7.28 -2.10
C GLY A 432 19.30 6.99 -3.36
N VAL A 433 18.69 6.97 -4.54
CA VAL A 433 19.41 6.81 -5.83
C VAL A 433 20.39 7.97 -6.06
N ALA A 434 19.98 9.22 -5.80
CA ALA A 434 20.84 10.38 -5.95
C ALA A 434 22.01 10.34 -4.97
N ALA A 435 21.77 9.99 -3.70
CA ALA A 435 22.82 9.82 -2.69
C ALA A 435 23.80 8.71 -3.05
N TYR A 436 23.29 7.56 -3.48
CA TYR A 436 24.08 6.41 -3.92
C TYR A 436 24.99 6.78 -5.10
N ARG A 437 24.44 7.41 -6.14
CA ARG A 437 25.21 7.84 -7.31
C ARG A 437 26.32 8.84 -6.97
N SER A 438 26.04 9.79 -6.07
CA SER A 438 27.02 10.78 -5.62
C SER A 438 28.12 10.14 -4.76
N GLY A 439 27.77 9.22 -3.86
CA GLY A 439 28.72 8.46 -3.05
C GLY A 439 29.65 7.60 -3.90
N LEU A 440 29.10 6.80 -4.79
CA LEU A 440 29.87 5.93 -5.68
C LEU A 440 30.78 6.73 -6.64
N ALA A 441 30.35 7.94 -7.06
CA ALA A 441 31.16 8.80 -7.91
C ALA A 441 32.47 9.26 -7.22
N VAL A 442 32.44 9.39 -5.88
CA VAL A 442 33.61 9.79 -5.07
C VAL A 442 34.46 8.58 -4.67
N ALA A 443 33.82 7.47 -4.33
CA ALA A 443 34.48 6.31 -3.71
C ALA A 443 34.93 5.24 -4.73
N ALA A 444 34.34 5.21 -5.95
CA ALA A 444 34.67 4.17 -6.93
C ALA A 444 36.13 4.15 -7.32
N PRO A 445 36.76 2.95 -7.42
CA PRO A 445 38.13 2.80 -7.83
C PRO A 445 38.38 3.39 -9.24
N HIS A 446 39.44 4.18 -9.40
CA HIS A 446 39.79 4.81 -10.69
C HIS A 446 40.09 3.79 -11.82
N ALA A 447 40.43 2.55 -11.46
CA ALA A 447 40.69 1.46 -12.38
C ALA A 447 39.43 0.75 -12.90
N THR A 448 38.22 1.12 -12.41
CA THR A 448 36.98 0.47 -12.84
C THR A 448 36.67 0.83 -14.29
N PRO A 449 36.48 -0.17 -15.22
CA PRO A 449 36.12 0.10 -16.60
C PRO A 449 34.86 0.97 -16.70
N GLY A 450 34.86 1.96 -17.60
CA GLY A 450 33.76 2.94 -17.67
C GLY A 450 32.37 2.33 -17.90
N GLY A 451 32.29 1.25 -18.71
CA GLY A 451 31.01 0.51 -18.87
C GLY A 451 30.56 -0.21 -17.60
N ALA A 452 31.49 -0.79 -16.85
CA ALA A 452 31.21 -1.42 -15.56
C ALA A 452 30.79 -0.38 -14.52
N LEU A 453 31.45 0.76 -14.47
CA LEU A 453 31.12 1.86 -13.58
C LEU A 453 29.71 2.46 -13.89
N ALA A 454 29.33 2.53 -15.17
CA ALA A 454 28.01 3.01 -15.56
C ALA A 454 26.89 2.10 -15.00
N VAL A 455 27.04 0.78 -15.15
CA VAL A 455 26.09 -0.20 -14.60
C VAL A 455 26.07 -0.17 -13.06
N ALA A 456 27.25 -0.05 -12.43
CA ALA A 456 27.35 0.05 -10.98
C ALA A 456 26.65 1.32 -10.44
N ARG A 457 26.76 2.44 -11.15
CA ARG A 457 26.11 3.71 -10.76
C ARG A 457 24.59 3.68 -10.87
N ASP A 458 24.04 2.80 -11.70
CA ASP A 458 22.59 2.75 -11.88
C ASP A 458 21.87 2.18 -10.67
N THR A 459 22.32 1.05 -10.15
CA THR A 459 21.68 0.42 -8.99
C THR A 459 22.69 -0.32 -8.11
N LEU A 460 22.40 -0.45 -6.82
CA LEU A 460 23.20 -1.27 -5.90
C LEU A 460 23.30 -2.73 -6.39
N GLY A 461 22.20 -3.30 -6.91
CA GLY A 461 22.22 -4.63 -7.52
C GLY A 461 23.12 -4.72 -8.75
N GLY A 462 23.17 -3.66 -9.55
CA GLY A 462 24.11 -3.50 -10.66
C GLY A 462 25.57 -3.50 -10.19
N ALA A 463 25.88 -2.77 -9.10
CA ALA A 463 27.22 -2.75 -8.51
C ALA A 463 27.65 -4.14 -8.04
N VAL A 464 26.80 -4.86 -7.33
CA VAL A 464 27.08 -6.23 -6.88
C VAL A 464 27.30 -7.19 -8.06
N THR A 465 26.49 -7.07 -9.12
CA THR A 465 26.63 -7.89 -10.33
C THR A 465 27.94 -7.61 -11.05
N VAL A 466 28.32 -6.35 -11.18
CA VAL A 466 29.58 -5.93 -11.81
C VAL A 466 30.77 -6.34 -10.98
N ALA A 467 30.72 -6.15 -9.66
CA ALA A 467 31.80 -6.55 -8.76
C ALA A 467 32.14 -8.04 -8.88
N GLY A 468 31.13 -8.90 -9.03
CA GLY A 468 31.32 -10.34 -9.25
C GLY A 468 31.93 -10.72 -10.61
N LYS A 469 31.97 -9.77 -11.57
CA LYS A 469 32.58 -9.96 -12.90
C LYS A 469 33.95 -9.31 -13.02
N LEU A 470 34.37 -8.50 -12.07
CA LEU A 470 35.69 -7.83 -12.04
C LEU A 470 36.74 -8.73 -11.34
N PRO A 471 38.04 -8.48 -11.54
CA PRO A 471 39.09 -9.13 -10.77
C PRO A 471 38.87 -8.93 -9.26
N ASP A 472 39.17 -9.96 -8.46
CA ASP A 472 38.82 -10.05 -7.03
C ASP A 472 39.11 -8.77 -6.20
N ARG A 473 40.28 -8.14 -6.39
CA ARG A 473 40.61 -6.89 -5.69
C ARG A 473 39.73 -5.73 -6.13
N LEU A 474 39.54 -5.56 -7.43
CA LEU A 474 38.77 -4.45 -7.99
C LEU A 474 37.27 -4.61 -7.68
N GLY A 475 36.79 -5.86 -7.66
CA GLY A 475 35.43 -6.18 -7.25
C GLY A 475 35.19 -5.91 -5.76
N ALA A 476 36.15 -6.29 -4.89
CA ALA A 476 36.09 -5.99 -3.47
C ALA A 476 36.11 -4.48 -3.20
N ASP A 477 37.03 -3.75 -3.82
CA ASP A 477 37.13 -2.29 -3.68
C ASP A 477 35.85 -1.57 -4.15
N LEU A 478 35.15 -2.10 -5.19
CA LEU A 478 33.89 -1.55 -5.67
C LEU A 478 32.73 -1.81 -4.69
N LEU A 479 32.78 -2.93 -3.96
CA LEU A 479 31.77 -3.25 -2.93
C LEU A 479 31.98 -2.48 -1.62
N GLU A 480 33.22 -2.07 -1.33
CA GLU A 480 33.54 -1.21 -0.20
C GLU A 480 33.24 0.27 -0.46
N ALA A 481 33.21 0.69 -1.72
CA ALA A 481 32.88 2.04 -2.18
C ALA A 481 31.36 2.33 -2.10
#